data_1d515d230419bd04dec74d0efd6f7940
#
_entry.id   1d515d230419bd04dec74d0efd6f7940
#
_cell.length_a   1.000
_cell.length_b   1.000
_cell.length_c   1.000
_cell.angle_alpha   90.00
_cell.angle_beta   90.00
_cell.angle_gamma   90.00
#
_symmetry.space_group_name_H-M   'P 1'
#
loop_
_entity.id
_entity.type
_entity.pdbx_description
1 polymer ?
#
loop_
_entity_poly.entity_id
_entity_poly.type
_entity_poly.pdbx_seq_one_letter_code
_entity_poly.pdbx_strand_id
1 'polypeptide(L)'
;MRWTFWRAESKPSTHTPKRLSRRQKKEKRWSDDEKQEQEQIKCGTYGIERAKGSYYWYADNAKAARRGYRLSELAIVLVSTAVPILGILDPGNAKPSAALGAAVVALVGLRAIFHWHENWNRFSIAAAEISAQVRLYNAGANPYDVEETRQATIVERLNEIETRETSEWTTLAAPGAPPTPQSAPSRSVDEVAQR
;
A
#
# COMPACT_ATOMS: atom_id res chain seq x y z
N MET A 1 38.98 -43.15 56.95
CA MET A 1 38.53 -41.77 56.91
C MET A 1 38.18 -41.41 55.47
N ARG A 2 36.89 -41.33 55.13
CA ARG A 2 36.41 -41.09 53.78
C ARG A 2 35.81 -39.66 53.78
N TRP A 3 36.49 -38.70 53.06
CA TRP A 3 36.02 -37.34 52.89
C TRP A 3 35.08 -37.32 51.68
N THR A 4 33.77 -37.09 51.91
CA THR A 4 32.78 -36.83 50.87
C THR A 4 32.79 -35.37 50.53
N PHE A 5 33.26 -35.08 49.31
CA PHE A 5 33.29 -33.74 48.73
C PHE A 5 31.85 -33.36 48.30
N TRP A 6 31.21 -32.41 48.96
CA TRP A 6 29.96 -31.83 48.58
C TRP A 6 30.20 -30.94 47.36
N ARG A 7 29.80 -31.36 46.19
CA ARG A 7 29.75 -30.56 44.98
C ARG A 7 28.47 -29.73 45.03
N ALA A 8 28.57 -28.44 45.27
CA ALA A 8 27.47 -27.50 45.17
C ALA A 8 27.03 -27.40 43.70
N GLU A 9 25.88 -28.01 43.38
CA GLU A 9 25.23 -27.80 42.08
C GLU A 9 24.71 -26.35 42.02
N SER A 10 25.38 -25.54 41.25
CA SER A 10 24.90 -24.21 40.90
C SER A 10 23.63 -24.38 40.02
N LYS A 11 22.47 -24.07 40.58
CA LYS A 11 21.20 -24.00 39.85
C LYS A 11 21.37 -23.09 38.62
N PRO A 12 20.98 -23.55 37.41
CA PRO A 12 20.98 -22.68 36.26
C PRO A 12 20.01 -21.52 36.53
N SER A 13 20.50 -20.29 36.44
CA SER A 13 19.67 -19.10 36.54
C SER A 13 18.71 -19.10 35.36
N THR A 14 17.45 -19.38 35.60
CA THR A 14 16.37 -19.21 34.61
C THR A 14 16.19 -17.71 34.34
N HIS A 15 16.99 -17.19 33.43
CA HIS A 15 16.79 -15.86 32.89
C HIS A 15 15.49 -15.87 32.05
N THR A 16 14.37 -15.58 32.70
CA THR A 16 13.12 -15.29 32.01
C THR A 16 13.35 -14.04 31.16
N PRO A 17 13.21 -14.11 29.84
CA PRO A 17 13.44 -12.94 29.01
C PRO A 17 12.45 -11.83 29.40
N LYS A 18 12.97 -10.68 29.88
CA LYS A 18 12.18 -9.51 30.23
C LYS A 18 11.33 -9.11 29.01
N ARG A 19 10.02 -9.13 29.18
CA ARG A 19 9.07 -8.72 28.15
C ARG A 19 9.30 -7.23 27.83
N LEU A 20 9.87 -6.95 26.66
CA LEU A 20 10.14 -5.58 26.20
C LEU A 20 8.84 -4.77 26.13
N SER A 21 8.89 -3.51 26.60
CA SER A 21 7.77 -2.57 26.43
C SER A 21 7.50 -2.30 24.93
N ARG A 22 6.32 -1.76 24.60
CA ARG A 22 5.97 -1.40 23.21
C ARG A 22 6.98 -0.43 22.60
N ARG A 23 7.49 0.52 23.37
CA ARG A 23 8.49 1.50 22.97
C ARG A 23 9.83 0.82 22.64
N GLN A 24 10.33 -0.02 23.53
CA GLN A 24 11.58 -0.78 23.34
C GLN A 24 11.51 -1.73 22.14
N LYS A 25 10.32 -2.34 21.89
CA LYS A 25 10.13 -3.16 20.66
C LYS A 25 10.21 -2.33 19.39
N LYS A 26 9.69 -1.10 19.41
CA LYS A 26 9.74 -0.19 18.27
C LYS A 26 11.17 0.26 18.02
N GLU A 27 11.89 0.69 19.05
CA GLU A 27 13.29 1.11 18.97
C GLU A 27 14.19 -0.03 18.48
N LYS A 28 14.01 -1.25 19.00
CA LYS A 28 14.74 -2.41 18.53
C LYS A 28 14.48 -2.71 17.05
N ARG A 29 13.23 -2.65 16.61
CA ARG A 29 12.88 -2.85 15.20
C ARG A 29 13.59 -1.84 14.31
N TRP A 30 13.56 -0.55 14.66
CA TRP A 30 14.28 0.51 13.92
C TRP A 30 15.78 0.21 13.79
N SER A 31 16.44 -0.18 14.89
CA SER A 31 17.87 -0.48 14.85
C SER A 31 18.21 -1.74 14.05
N ASP A 32 17.30 -2.73 14.01
CA ASP A 32 17.46 -3.94 13.22
C ASP A 32 17.26 -3.62 11.72
N ASP A 33 16.28 -2.79 11.39
CA ASP A 33 16.00 -2.32 10.02
C ASP A 33 17.19 -1.50 9.48
N GLU A 34 17.75 -0.55 10.25
CA GLU A 34 18.94 0.23 9.86
C GLU A 34 20.17 -0.65 9.59
N LYS A 35 20.39 -1.68 10.42
CA LYS A 35 21.53 -2.60 10.20
C LYS A 35 21.35 -3.40 8.92
N GLN A 36 20.13 -3.89 8.66
CA GLN A 36 19.83 -4.63 7.45
C GLN A 36 20.01 -3.76 6.21
N GLU A 37 19.58 -2.50 6.26
CA GLU A 37 19.77 -1.54 5.18
C GLU A 37 21.27 -1.29 4.89
N GLN A 38 22.08 -1.11 5.94
CA GLN A 38 23.52 -0.96 5.78
C GLN A 38 24.21 -2.21 5.20
N GLU A 39 23.77 -3.41 5.55
CA GLU A 39 24.26 -4.64 4.96
C GLU A 39 23.92 -4.73 3.46
N GLN A 40 22.70 -4.36 3.09
CA GLN A 40 22.25 -4.32 1.69
C GLN A 40 23.04 -3.30 0.85
N ILE A 41 23.36 -2.13 1.41
CA ILE A 41 24.21 -1.12 0.77
C ILE A 41 25.61 -1.70 0.52
N LYS A 42 26.19 -2.36 1.52
CA LYS A 42 27.53 -3.00 1.38
C LYS A 42 27.53 -4.11 0.34
N CYS A 43 26.46 -4.86 0.23
CA CYS A 43 26.33 -5.93 -0.77
C CYS A 43 25.98 -5.42 -2.17
N GLY A 44 25.72 -4.12 -2.35
CA GLY A 44 25.28 -3.56 -3.64
C GLY A 44 23.91 -4.02 -4.10
N THR A 45 23.04 -4.45 -3.16
CA THR A 45 21.69 -4.94 -3.47
C THR A 45 20.59 -4.00 -2.97
N TYR A 46 20.95 -2.92 -2.28
CA TYR A 46 20.01 -2.02 -1.62
C TYR A 46 18.92 -1.49 -2.56
N GLY A 47 19.30 -0.97 -3.73
CA GLY A 47 18.36 -0.35 -4.65
C GLY A 47 17.30 -1.32 -5.15
N ILE A 48 17.68 -2.53 -5.53
CA ILE A 48 16.73 -3.52 -6.03
C ILE A 48 15.83 -4.08 -4.92
N GLU A 49 16.35 -4.30 -3.72
CA GLU A 49 15.55 -4.77 -2.58
C GLU A 49 14.55 -3.69 -2.11
N ARG A 50 14.97 -2.41 -2.10
CA ARG A 50 14.10 -1.27 -1.85
C ARG A 50 12.97 -1.19 -2.89
N ALA A 51 13.29 -1.33 -4.17
CA ALA A 51 12.31 -1.31 -5.26
C ALA A 51 11.28 -2.45 -5.14
N LYS A 52 11.72 -3.67 -4.79
CA LYS A 52 10.83 -4.80 -4.52
C LYS A 52 9.92 -4.52 -3.32
N GLY A 53 10.47 -3.97 -2.23
CA GLY A 53 9.71 -3.59 -1.03
C GLY A 53 8.60 -2.60 -1.36
N SER A 54 8.92 -1.51 -2.05
CA SER A 54 7.94 -0.52 -2.51
C SER A 54 6.89 -1.13 -3.44
N TYR A 55 7.30 -1.98 -4.39
CA TYR A 55 6.36 -2.69 -5.26
C TYR A 55 5.32 -3.50 -4.49
N TYR A 56 5.75 -4.32 -3.53
CA TYR A 56 4.82 -5.13 -2.72
C TYR A 56 3.90 -4.26 -1.89
N TRP A 57 4.42 -3.17 -1.32
CA TRP A 57 3.60 -2.23 -0.55
C TRP A 57 2.50 -1.60 -1.41
N TYR A 58 2.83 -1.07 -2.59
CA TYR A 58 1.86 -0.48 -3.51
C TYR A 58 0.87 -1.53 -4.03
N ALA A 59 1.34 -2.72 -4.39
CA ALA A 59 0.50 -3.80 -4.89
C ALA A 59 -0.52 -4.28 -3.84
N ASP A 60 -0.12 -4.39 -2.58
CA ASP A 60 -1.02 -4.84 -1.51
C ASP A 60 -2.03 -3.76 -1.13
N ASN A 61 -1.64 -2.48 -1.10
CA ASN A 61 -2.56 -1.37 -0.90
C ASN A 61 -3.56 -1.22 -2.07
N ALA A 62 -3.13 -1.43 -3.31
CA ALA A 62 -4.01 -1.49 -4.46
C ALA A 62 -5.06 -2.61 -4.34
N LYS A 63 -4.65 -3.82 -3.93
CA LYS A 63 -5.58 -4.94 -3.69
C LYS A 63 -6.57 -4.63 -2.56
N ALA A 64 -6.12 -4.00 -1.47
CA ALA A 64 -6.97 -3.61 -0.35
C ALA A 64 -8.00 -2.56 -0.78
N ALA A 65 -7.59 -1.50 -1.48
CA ALA A 65 -8.47 -0.46 -2.02
C ALA A 65 -9.50 -1.04 -3.00
N ARG A 66 -9.07 -1.95 -3.90
CA ARG A 66 -9.96 -2.65 -4.84
C ARG A 66 -11.02 -3.51 -4.14
N ARG A 67 -10.65 -4.20 -3.06
CA ARG A 67 -11.61 -4.98 -2.26
C ARG A 67 -12.60 -4.06 -1.57
N GLY A 68 -12.13 -2.98 -0.94
CA GLY A 68 -12.98 -1.97 -0.31
C GLY A 68 -14.00 -1.39 -1.29
N TYR A 69 -13.55 -1.00 -2.49
CA TYR A 69 -14.42 -0.52 -3.56
C TYR A 69 -15.50 -1.55 -3.94
N ARG A 70 -15.12 -2.80 -4.24
CA ARG A 70 -16.07 -3.84 -4.64
C ARG A 70 -17.08 -4.18 -3.54
N LEU A 71 -16.62 -4.22 -2.27
CA LEU A 71 -17.51 -4.49 -1.13
C LEU A 71 -18.50 -3.35 -0.93
N SER A 72 -18.08 -2.09 -1.05
CA SER A 72 -18.98 -0.95 -0.92
C SER A 72 -20.04 -0.92 -2.04
N GLU A 73 -19.66 -1.20 -3.28
CA GLU A 73 -20.60 -1.31 -4.40
C GLU A 73 -21.63 -2.41 -4.16
N LEU A 74 -21.15 -3.60 -3.79
CA LEU A 74 -22.04 -4.73 -3.52
C LEU A 74 -22.99 -4.43 -2.36
N ALA A 75 -22.49 -3.82 -1.28
CA ALA A 75 -23.30 -3.44 -0.13
C ALA A 75 -24.39 -2.43 -0.51
N ILE A 76 -24.05 -1.39 -1.29
CA ILE A 76 -25.01 -0.40 -1.77
C ILE A 76 -26.11 -1.08 -2.61
N VAL A 77 -25.75 -1.94 -3.56
CA VAL A 77 -26.70 -2.65 -4.41
C VAL A 77 -27.63 -3.52 -3.58
N LEU A 78 -27.09 -4.33 -2.67
CA LEU A 78 -27.88 -5.25 -1.83
C LEU A 78 -28.86 -4.47 -0.93
N VAL A 79 -28.38 -3.43 -0.24
CA VAL A 79 -29.22 -2.64 0.67
C VAL A 79 -30.28 -1.87 -0.12
N SER A 80 -29.93 -1.27 -1.26
CA SER A 80 -30.88 -0.53 -2.12
C SER A 80 -31.97 -1.44 -2.66
N THR A 81 -31.64 -2.69 -3.03
CA THR A 81 -32.61 -3.67 -3.51
C THR A 81 -33.54 -4.15 -2.41
N ALA A 82 -33.07 -4.23 -1.17
CA ALA A 82 -33.88 -4.66 -0.03
C ALA A 82 -34.98 -3.62 0.35
N VAL A 83 -34.75 -2.33 0.08
CA VAL A 83 -35.73 -1.27 0.41
C VAL A 83 -37.13 -1.50 -0.23
N PRO A 84 -37.26 -1.67 -1.56
CA PRO A 84 -38.56 -1.90 -2.17
C PRO A 84 -39.15 -3.26 -1.79
N ILE A 85 -38.34 -4.29 -1.58
CA ILE A 85 -38.78 -5.62 -1.17
C ILE A 85 -39.50 -5.53 0.19
N LEU A 86 -38.88 -4.85 1.16
CA LEU A 86 -39.51 -4.67 2.49
C LEU A 86 -40.81 -3.83 2.41
N GLY A 87 -40.83 -2.82 1.55
CA GLY A 87 -42.05 -2.02 1.33
C GLY A 87 -43.22 -2.84 0.79
N ILE A 88 -42.97 -3.89 -0.01
CA ILE A 88 -43.99 -4.80 -0.53
C ILE A 88 -44.42 -5.83 0.52
N LEU A 89 -43.44 -6.37 1.30
CA LEU A 89 -43.72 -7.43 2.27
C LEU A 89 -44.46 -6.93 3.52
N ASP A 90 -44.22 -5.70 3.94
CA ASP A 90 -44.84 -5.10 5.13
C ASP A 90 -45.29 -3.66 4.86
N PRO A 91 -46.40 -3.49 4.11
CA PRO A 91 -46.90 -2.16 3.70
C PRO A 91 -47.36 -1.29 4.88
N GLY A 92 -47.63 -1.89 6.04
CA GLY A 92 -48.06 -1.17 7.25
C GLY A 92 -46.95 -0.62 8.12
N ASN A 93 -45.68 -1.00 7.85
CA ASN A 93 -44.53 -0.63 8.67
C ASN A 93 -43.40 -0.03 7.85
N ALA A 94 -43.41 1.30 7.74
CA ALA A 94 -42.37 2.01 6.98
C ALA A 94 -40.98 2.10 7.69
N LYS A 95 -40.89 1.71 8.97
CA LYS A 95 -39.65 1.89 9.76
C LYS A 95 -38.46 1.11 9.20
N PRO A 96 -38.54 -0.20 8.86
CA PRO A 96 -37.39 -0.92 8.35
C PRO A 96 -36.94 -0.42 6.97
N SER A 97 -37.83 -0.06 6.07
CA SER A 97 -37.51 0.52 4.77
C SER A 97 -36.82 1.89 4.90
N ALA A 98 -37.32 2.74 5.82
CA ALA A 98 -36.68 4.03 6.13
C ALA A 98 -35.28 3.87 6.72
N ALA A 99 -35.07 2.90 7.63
CA ALA A 99 -33.75 2.61 8.20
C ALA A 99 -32.77 2.14 7.13
N LEU A 100 -33.19 1.26 6.20
CA LEU A 100 -32.34 0.83 5.09
C LEU A 100 -32.04 1.97 4.11
N GLY A 101 -33.02 2.85 3.83
CA GLY A 101 -32.79 4.06 3.03
C GLY A 101 -31.72 4.96 3.64
N ALA A 102 -31.78 5.19 4.95
CA ALA A 102 -30.73 5.92 5.68
C ALA A 102 -29.35 5.23 5.60
N ALA A 103 -29.33 3.90 5.69
CA ALA A 103 -28.09 3.13 5.54
C ALA A 103 -27.46 3.27 4.13
N VAL A 104 -28.28 3.30 3.06
CA VAL A 104 -27.81 3.56 1.69
C VAL A 104 -27.14 4.93 1.60
N VAL A 105 -27.78 5.98 2.13
CA VAL A 105 -27.22 7.35 2.13
C VAL A 105 -25.91 7.40 2.88
N ALA A 106 -25.81 6.74 4.04
CA ALA A 106 -24.57 6.65 4.81
C ALA A 106 -23.46 5.93 4.04
N LEU A 107 -23.77 4.81 3.36
CA LEU A 107 -22.79 4.06 2.56
C LEU A 107 -22.30 4.87 1.35
N VAL A 108 -23.17 5.60 0.67
CA VAL A 108 -22.82 6.49 -0.45
C VAL A 108 -21.93 7.64 0.05
N GLY A 109 -22.28 8.24 1.20
CA GLY A 109 -21.44 9.29 1.82
C GLY A 109 -20.06 8.77 2.22
N LEU A 110 -19.99 7.58 2.82
CA LEU A 110 -18.74 6.94 3.19
C LEU A 110 -17.86 6.67 1.97
N ARG A 111 -18.46 6.17 0.88
CA ARG A 111 -17.75 5.96 -0.39
C ARG A 111 -17.14 7.26 -0.93
N ALA A 112 -17.86 8.37 -0.86
CA ALA A 112 -17.38 9.68 -1.32
C ALA A 112 -16.18 10.17 -0.51
N ILE A 113 -16.12 9.87 0.80
CA ILE A 113 -15.01 10.26 1.68
C ILE A 113 -13.76 9.41 1.42
N PHE A 114 -13.91 8.10 1.25
CA PHE A 114 -12.76 7.19 1.17
C PHE A 114 -12.08 7.12 -0.19
N HIS A 115 -12.63 7.65 -1.26
CA HIS A 115 -12.04 7.70 -2.61
C HIS A 115 -11.34 6.39 -3.05
N TRP A 116 -11.90 5.24 -2.68
CA TRP A 116 -11.25 3.92 -2.89
C TRP A 116 -10.92 3.61 -4.34
N HIS A 117 -11.74 4.09 -5.29
CA HIS A 117 -11.51 3.89 -6.72
C HIS A 117 -10.26 4.63 -7.19
N GLU A 118 -10.09 5.88 -6.78
CA GLU A 118 -8.93 6.72 -7.12
C GLU A 118 -7.66 6.16 -6.50
N ASN A 119 -7.72 5.81 -5.21
CA ASN A 119 -6.60 5.20 -4.49
C ASN A 119 -6.15 3.89 -5.12
N TRP A 120 -7.09 3.01 -5.51
CA TRP A 120 -6.76 1.79 -6.21
C TRP A 120 -6.04 2.05 -7.53
N ASN A 121 -6.53 2.96 -8.34
CA ASN A 121 -5.95 3.29 -9.64
C ASN A 121 -4.52 3.81 -9.48
N ARG A 122 -4.30 4.76 -8.58
CA ARG A 122 -3.00 5.36 -8.28
C ARG A 122 -1.99 4.32 -7.80
N PHE A 123 -2.32 3.54 -6.79
CA PHE A 123 -1.43 2.48 -6.29
C PHE A 123 -1.13 1.43 -7.37
N SER A 124 -2.08 1.13 -8.24
CA SER A 124 -1.86 0.20 -9.35
C SER A 124 -0.89 0.75 -10.39
N ILE A 125 -0.97 2.05 -10.69
CA ILE A 125 -0.05 2.72 -11.63
C ILE A 125 1.36 2.74 -11.04
N ALA A 126 1.52 3.18 -9.78
CA ALA A 126 2.83 3.21 -9.12
C ALA A 126 3.46 1.80 -9.05
N ALA A 127 2.69 0.77 -8.68
CA ALA A 127 3.18 -0.60 -8.70
C ALA A 127 3.60 -1.06 -10.10
N ALA A 128 2.86 -0.72 -11.14
CA ALA A 128 3.19 -1.08 -12.52
C ALA A 128 4.49 -0.39 -12.99
N GLU A 129 4.66 0.90 -12.65
CA GLU A 129 5.88 1.64 -12.97
C GLU A 129 7.10 1.06 -12.26
N ILE A 130 7.03 0.81 -10.95
CA ILE A 130 8.11 0.18 -10.19
C ILE A 130 8.45 -1.20 -10.78
N SER A 131 7.44 -2.00 -11.11
CA SER A 131 7.63 -3.30 -11.77
C SER A 131 8.34 -3.17 -13.12
N ALA A 132 8.04 -2.13 -13.91
CA ALA A 132 8.73 -1.86 -15.16
C ALA A 132 10.21 -1.52 -14.93
N GLN A 133 10.52 -0.68 -13.93
CA GLN A 133 11.90 -0.34 -13.57
C GLN A 133 12.68 -1.59 -13.09
N VAL A 134 12.07 -2.43 -12.27
CA VAL A 134 12.68 -3.71 -11.83
C VAL A 134 12.98 -4.64 -13.00
N ARG A 135 12.09 -4.70 -14.01
CA ARG A 135 12.35 -5.51 -15.22
C ARG A 135 13.52 -4.96 -16.04
N LEU A 136 13.59 -3.64 -16.24
CA LEU A 136 14.71 -3.00 -16.94
C LEU A 136 16.03 -3.21 -16.19
N TYR A 137 16.01 -3.05 -14.86
CA TYR A 137 17.15 -3.33 -14.01
C TYR A 137 17.67 -4.77 -14.18
N ASN A 138 16.77 -5.76 -14.10
CA ASN A 138 17.13 -7.18 -14.24
C ASN A 138 17.62 -7.53 -15.67
N ALA A 139 17.14 -6.82 -16.69
CA ALA A 139 17.58 -7.00 -18.07
C ALA A 139 18.91 -6.28 -18.38
N GLY A 140 19.42 -5.41 -17.48
CA GLY A 140 20.58 -4.55 -17.75
C GLY A 140 20.35 -3.60 -18.92
N ALA A 141 19.09 -3.22 -19.17
CA ALA A 141 18.71 -2.30 -20.24
C ALA A 141 18.80 -0.84 -19.77
N ASN A 142 18.96 0.11 -20.73
CA ASN A 142 18.99 1.53 -20.42
C ASN A 142 17.77 1.93 -19.54
N PRO A 143 17.95 2.67 -18.41
CA PRO A 143 19.15 3.35 -17.95
C PRO A 143 20.07 2.52 -17.00
N TYR A 144 19.92 1.19 -16.94
CA TYR A 144 20.60 0.30 -16.00
C TYR A 144 21.73 -0.52 -16.64
N ASP A 145 22.24 -0.07 -17.77
CA ASP A 145 23.31 -0.73 -18.55
C ASP A 145 24.70 -0.58 -17.91
N VAL A 146 24.91 0.48 -17.11
CA VAL A 146 26.18 0.73 -16.40
C VAL A 146 26.12 0.17 -14.98
N GLU A 147 26.91 -0.85 -14.68
CA GLU A 147 26.90 -1.59 -13.41
C GLU A 147 27.16 -0.69 -12.19
N GLU A 148 28.12 0.25 -12.30
CA GLU A 148 28.54 1.12 -11.20
C GLU A 148 27.42 2.09 -10.75
N THR A 149 26.59 2.55 -11.67
CA THR A 149 25.53 3.52 -11.39
C THR A 149 24.14 2.88 -11.22
N ARG A 150 23.99 1.61 -11.60
CA ARG A 150 22.72 0.88 -11.64
C ARG A 150 21.91 0.98 -10.35
N GLN A 151 22.59 0.82 -9.18
CA GLN A 151 21.92 0.90 -7.88
C GLN A 151 21.45 2.32 -7.54
N ALA A 152 22.26 3.32 -7.82
CA ALA A 152 21.89 4.73 -7.61
C ALA A 152 20.72 5.13 -8.51
N THR A 153 20.78 4.73 -9.78
CA THR A 153 19.73 5.03 -10.78
C THR A 153 18.39 4.44 -10.38
N ILE A 154 18.33 3.20 -9.88
CA ILE A 154 17.04 2.61 -9.48
C ILE A 154 16.47 3.30 -8.23
N VAL A 155 17.29 3.71 -7.27
CA VAL A 155 16.85 4.48 -6.11
C VAL A 155 16.32 5.86 -6.53
N GLU A 156 16.99 6.54 -7.45
CA GLU A 156 16.56 7.82 -7.99
C GLU A 156 15.19 7.72 -8.66
N ARG A 157 15.00 6.73 -9.56
CA ARG A 157 13.72 6.48 -10.23
C ARG A 157 12.61 6.13 -9.25
N LEU A 158 12.93 5.37 -8.21
CA LEU A 158 11.97 5.04 -7.17
C LEU A 158 11.52 6.30 -6.41
N ASN A 159 12.47 7.17 -6.03
CA ASN A 159 12.19 8.43 -5.36
C ASN A 159 11.33 9.36 -6.22
N GLU A 160 11.57 9.41 -7.55
CA GLU A 160 10.72 10.18 -8.48
C GLU A 160 9.27 9.69 -8.45
N ILE A 161 9.06 8.36 -8.50
CA ILE A 161 7.71 7.76 -8.45
C ILE A 161 7.02 8.07 -7.11
N GLU A 162 7.71 7.87 -5.99
CA GLU A 162 7.19 8.11 -4.64
C GLU A 162 6.88 9.60 -4.40
N THR A 163 7.73 10.51 -4.89
CA THR A 163 7.55 11.95 -4.76
C THR A 163 6.36 12.43 -5.60
N ARG A 164 6.22 11.94 -6.83
CA ARG A 164 5.06 12.26 -7.69
C ARG A 164 3.75 11.82 -7.04
N GLU A 165 3.71 10.59 -6.51
CA GLU A 165 2.56 10.08 -5.78
C GLU A 165 2.18 10.98 -4.59
N THR A 166 3.17 11.41 -3.81
CA THR A 166 2.96 12.27 -2.64
C THR A 166 2.47 13.66 -3.05
N SER A 167 2.99 14.24 -4.13
CA SER A 167 2.58 15.57 -4.62
C SER A 167 1.13 15.57 -5.13
N GLU A 168 0.70 14.52 -5.81
CA GLU A 168 -0.69 14.36 -6.25
C GLU A 168 -1.65 14.26 -5.06
N TRP A 169 -1.24 13.64 -3.96
CA TRP A 169 -2.01 13.60 -2.72
C TRP A 169 -2.26 15.00 -2.14
N THR A 170 -1.26 15.86 -2.13
CA THR A 170 -1.38 17.22 -1.60
C THR A 170 -2.30 18.09 -2.44
N THR A 171 -2.34 17.89 -3.75
CA THR A 171 -3.24 18.62 -4.66
C THR A 171 -4.70 18.20 -4.51
N LEU A 172 -4.97 16.90 -4.31
CA LEU A 172 -6.32 16.38 -4.08
C LEU A 172 -6.88 16.71 -2.69
N ALA A 173 -6.01 16.83 -1.69
CA ALA A 173 -6.39 17.19 -0.33
C ALA A 173 -6.67 18.68 -0.14
N ALA A 174 -6.30 19.54 -1.10
CA ALA A 174 -6.56 20.99 -1.04
C ALA A 174 -8.05 21.26 -1.29
N PRO A 175 -8.78 21.90 -0.34
CA PRO A 175 -10.19 22.24 -0.55
C PRO A 175 -10.33 23.19 -1.74
N GLY A 176 -11.03 22.76 -2.80
CA GLY A 176 -11.32 23.59 -3.97
C GLY A 176 -10.36 23.47 -5.16
N ALA A 177 -9.47 22.48 -5.17
CA ALA A 177 -8.68 22.20 -6.38
C ALA A 177 -9.62 21.68 -7.50
N PRO A 178 -9.59 22.30 -8.69
CA PRO A 178 -10.34 21.75 -9.83
C PRO A 178 -9.76 20.38 -10.21
N PRO A 179 -10.60 19.44 -10.69
CA PRO A 179 -10.11 18.16 -11.14
C PRO A 179 -9.06 18.38 -12.23
N THR A 180 -7.86 17.86 -12.00
CA THR A 180 -6.77 17.90 -12.98
C THR A 180 -7.26 17.21 -14.25
N PRO A 181 -7.26 17.85 -15.42
CA PRO A 181 -7.66 17.20 -16.65
C PRO A 181 -6.70 16.01 -16.86
N GLN A 182 -7.24 14.81 -16.88
CA GLN A 182 -6.49 13.64 -17.33
C GLN A 182 -5.91 14.00 -18.70
N SER A 183 -4.58 14.04 -18.79
CA SER A 183 -3.89 14.25 -20.05
C SER A 183 -4.42 13.20 -21.03
N ALA A 184 -5.22 13.66 -21.99
CA ALA A 184 -5.66 12.82 -23.09
C ALA A 184 -4.39 12.26 -23.76
N PRO A 185 -4.35 10.98 -24.12
CA PRO A 185 -3.20 10.42 -24.81
C PRO A 185 -2.91 11.30 -26.01
N SER A 186 -1.69 11.85 -26.06
CA SER A 186 -1.22 12.66 -27.17
C SER A 186 -1.34 11.79 -28.44
N ARG A 187 -2.33 12.13 -29.28
CA ARG A 187 -2.42 11.54 -30.62
C ARG A 187 -1.11 11.88 -31.32
N SER A 188 -0.35 10.87 -31.66
CA SER A 188 0.85 11.02 -32.44
C SER A 188 0.51 11.75 -33.74
N VAL A 189 1.26 12.80 -34.04
CA VAL A 189 1.10 13.71 -35.20
C VAL A 189 1.32 12.98 -36.53
N ASP A 190 1.73 11.72 -36.47
CA ASP A 190 2.09 10.92 -37.65
C ASP A 190 0.90 10.35 -38.46
N GLU A 191 -0.36 10.49 -37.95
CA GLU A 191 -1.54 9.96 -38.63
C GLU A 191 -2.19 10.96 -39.63
N VAL A 192 -1.73 12.22 -39.66
CA VAL A 192 -2.29 13.27 -40.57
C VAL A 192 -1.58 13.36 -41.88
N ALA A 193 -0.42 12.68 -42.07
CA ALA A 193 0.38 12.78 -43.32
C ALA A 193 0.03 11.72 -44.35
N GLN A 194 -0.97 10.85 -44.14
CA GLN A 194 -1.35 9.76 -45.08
C GLN A 194 -2.80 9.84 -45.58
N ARG A 195 -3.36 11.08 -45.70
CA ARG A 195 -4.59 11.22 -46.50
C ARG A 195 -4.42 12.25 -47.62
#